data_f80850b9c49069cb253a4c748ddff801
#
_entry.id   f80850b9c49069cb253a4c748ddff801
#
_cell.length_a   1.000
_cell.length_b   1.000
_cell.length_c   1.000
_cell.angle_alpha   90.00
_cell.angle_beta   90.00
_cell.angle_gamma   90.00
#
_symmetry.space_group_name_H-M   'P 1'
#
loop_
_entity.id
_entity.type
_entity.pdbx_description
1 polymer ?
#
loop_
_entity_poly.entity_id
_entity_poly.type
_entity_poly.pdbx_seq_one_letter_code
_entity_poly.pdbx_strand_id
1 'polypeptide(L)'
;DDLPPAKYNPGAVAKNSLVSSGCIINGVVENSILFKKVYIGNNCVIKNSLILNDVYIGDNSVIENCIVESRDTIKKNSTFIGESDKIRIVIEKNNRYLLDQS
;
A
#
# COMPACT_ATOMS: atom_id res chain seq x y z
N ASP A 1 -13.29 -14.77 -4.70
CA ASP A 1 -12.32 -15.46 -4.87
C ASP A 1 -11.79 -15.84 -6.22
N ASP A 2 -12.17 -15.10 -7.27
CA ASP A 2 -11.59 -15.28 -8.58
C ASP A 2 -10.44 -14.30 -8.83
N LEU A 3 -9.89 -13.74 -7.77
CA LEU A 3 -8.76 -12.85 -7.90
C LEU A 3 -7.47 -13.65 -8.19
N PRO A 4 -6.61 -13.15 -9.06
CA PRO A 4 -5.33 -13.80 -9.30
C PRO A 4 -4.45 -13.74 -8.05
N PRO A 5 -3.45 -14.61 -7.93
CA PRO A 5 -2.48 -14.49 -6.86
C PRO A 5 -1.75 -13.15 -6.92
N ALA A 6 -1.16 -12.76 -5.81
CA ALA A 6 -0.39 -11.54 -5.76
C ALA A 6 0.75 -11.57 -6.79
N LYS A 7 1.00 -10.45 -7.42
CA LYS A 7 2.06 -10.29 -8.42
C LYS A 7 3.19 -9.44 -7.86
N TYR A 8 4.41 -9.96 -7.94
CA TYR A 8 5.60 -9.27 -7.48
C TYR A 8 6.42 -8.90 -8.70
N ASN A 9 6.50 -7.63 -9.01
CA ASN A 9 7.29 -7.16 -10.15
C ASN A 9 8.77 -7.03 -9.76
N PRO A 10 9.69 -6.88 -10.73
CA PRO A 10 11.11 -6.75 -10.42
C PRO A 10 11.37 -5.62 -9.42
N GLY A 11 12.17 -5.91 -8.41
CA GLY A 11 12.46 -4.96 -7.34
C GLY A 11 11.52 -5.06 -6.14
N ALA A 12 10.43 -5.81 -6.26
CA ALA A 12 9.53 -5.99 -5.13
C ALA A 12 10.15 -6.90 -4.07
N VAL A 13 9.92 -6.55 -2.81
CA VAL A 13 10.35 -7.36 -1.68
C VAL A 13 9.19 -7.42 -0.69
N ALA A 14 8.89 -8.61 -0.18
CA ALA A 14 7.92 -8.77 0.88
C ALA A 14 8.56 -9.61 1.98
N LYS A 15 8.73 -9.03 3.16
CA LYS A 15 9.32 -9.69 4.32
C LYS A 15 8.35 -9.72 5.48
N ASN A 16 8.19 -10.87 6.10
CA ASN A 16 7.37 -11.03 7.29
C ASN A 16 6.00 -10.38 7.10
N SER A 17 5.38 -10.65 5.96
CA SER A 17 4.14 -9.98 5.57
C SER A 17 3.16 -10.97 5.00
N LEU A 18 1.88 -10.65 5.14
CA LEU A 18 0.80 -11.38 4.49
C LEU A 18 0.30 -10.53 3.34
N VAL A 19 0.26 -11.11 2.14
CA VAL A 19 -0.16 -10.41 0.94
C VAL A 19 -1.29 -11.19 0.31
N SER A 20 -2.47 -10.60 0.24
CA SER A 20 -3.66 -11.27 -0.25
C SER A 20 -3.74 -11.27 -1.77
N SER A 21 -4.73 -11.99 -2.29
CA SER A 21 -4.95 -12.12 -3.73
C SER A 21 -5.22 -10.78 -4.39
N GLY A 22 -4.85 -10.66 -5.64
CA GLY A 22 -5.09 -9.49 -6.46
C GLY A 22 -4.15 -8.34 -6.22
N CYS A 23 -3.20 -8.47 -5.30
CA CYS A 23 -2.22 -7.41 -5.04
C CYS A 23 -1.18 -7.35 -6.15
N ILE A 24 -0.67 -6.13 -6.39
CA ILE A 24 0.46 -5.89 -7.29
C ILE A 24 1.50 -5.12 -6.50
N ILE A 25 2.70 -5.67 -6.38
CA ILE A 25 3.75 -5.12 -5.54
C ILE A 25 4.93 -4.71 -6.42
N ASN A 26 5.28 -3.43 -6.38
CA ASN A 26 6.46 -2.89 -7.06
C ASN A 26 7.47 -2.30 -6.08
N GLY A 27 7.18 -2.31 -4.80
CA GLY A 27 8.04 -1.72 -3.78
C GLY A 27 8.37 -2.71 -2.68
N VAL A 28 8.77 -2.19 -1.55
CA VAL A 28 9.20 -2.96 -0.39
C VAL A 28 8.09 -2.98 0.65
N VAL A 29 7.74 -4.19 1.11
CA VAL A 29 6.71 -4.40 2.13
C VAL A 29 7.35 -5.20 3.25
N GLU A 30 7.33 -4.67 4.47
CA GLU A 30 7.91 -5.35 5.64
C GLU A 30 6.93 -5.34 6.80
N ASN A 31 6.80 -6.49 7.44
CA ASN A 31 6.04 -6.63 8.69
C ASN A 31 4.63 -6.03 8.59
N SER A 32 3.96 -6.29 7.47
CA SER A 32 2.68 -5.66 7.14
C SER A 32 1.68 -6.67 6.62
N ILE A 33 0.43 -6.28 6.60
CA ILE A 33 -0.64 -7.08 6.01
C ILE A 33 -1.29 -6.25 4.92
N LEU A 34 -1.27 -6.79 3.70
CA LEU A 34 -1.98 -6.21 2.56
C LEU A 34 -3.23 -7.04 2.30
N PHE A 35 -4.36 -6.39 2.32
CA PHE A 35 -5.62 -7.03 2.02
C PHE A 35 -5.78 -7.18 0.51
N LYS A 36 -6.97 -7.49 0.01
CA LYS A 36 -7.15 -7.83 -1.40
C LYS A 36 -7.01 -6.62 -2.32
N LYS A 37 -6.44 -6.83 -3.50
CA LYS A 37 -6.39 -5.84 -4.57
C LYS A 37 -5.65 -4.56 -4.19
N VAL A 38 -4.61 -4.68 -3.39
CA VAL A 38 -3.76 -3.54 -3.04
C VAL A 38 -2.69 -3.36 -4.12
N TYR A 39 -2.50 -2.12 -4.54
CA TYR A 39 -1.41 -1.76 -5.44
C TYR A 39 -0.36 -0.97 -4.67
N ILE A 40 0.88 -1.43 -4.73
CA ILE A 40 2.03 -0.75 -4.15
C ILE A 40 2.93 -0.29 -5.28
N GLY A 41 3.08 1.01 -5.42
CA GLY A 41 3.87 1.61 -6.51
C GLY A 41 5.36 1.39 -6.40
N ASN A 42 6.08 1.86 -7.42
CA ASN A 42 7.54 1.74 -7.49
C ASN A 42 8.20 2.55 -6.38
N ASN A 43 9.26 2.02 -5.81
CA ASN A 43 10.05 2.66 -4.76
C ASN A 43 9.26 3.00 -3.50
N CYS A 44 8.10 2.37 -3.31
CA CYS A 44 7.36 2.52 -2.06
C CYS A 44 8.00 1.69 -0.96
N VAL A 45 7.85 2.16 0.27
CA VAL A 45 8.27 1.42 1.46
C VAL A 45 7.09 1.38 2.41
N ILE A 46 6.62 0.16 2.70
CA ILE A 46 5.48 -0.08 3.59
C ILE A 46 6.00 -0.87 4.77
N LYS A 47 5.86 -0.33 5.98
CA LYS A 47 6.35 -1.01 7.19
C LYS A 47 5.32 -1.00 8.30
N ASN A 48 5.19 -2.11 9.00
CA ASN A 48 4.41 -2.22 10.23
C ASN A 48 2.99 -1.68 10.06
N SER A 49 2.34 -2.01 8.95
CA SER A 49 1.08 -1.37 8.57
C SER A 49 0.03 -2.39 8.12
N LEU A 50 -1.23 -2.00 8.23
CA LEU A 50 -2.34 -2.71 7.64
C LEU A 50 -2.85 -1.88 6.47
N ILE A 51 -2.85 -2.45 5.28
CA ILE A 51 -3.34 -1.78 4.08
C ILE A 51 -4.60 -2.52 3.67
N LEU A 52 -5.74 -1.86 3.78
CA LEU A 52 -7.01 -2.53 3.60
C LEU A 52 -7.34 -2.71 2.12
N ASN A 53 -8.55 -3.24 1.82
CA ASN A 53 -8.88 -3.67 0.46
C ASN A 53 -8.84 -2.54 -0.56
N ASP A 54 -8.33 -2.84 -1.74
CA ASP A 54 -8.42 -1.98 -2.92
C ASP A 54 -7.76 -0.61 -2.71
N VAL A 55 -6.69 -0.58 -1.93
CA VAL A 55 -5.90 0.64 -1.73
C VAL A 55 -4.88 0.76 -2.84
N TYR A 56 -4.73 1.96 -3.37
CA TYR A 56 -3.72 2.29 -4.36
C TYR A 56 -2.68 3.22 -3.72
N ILE A 57 -1.43 2.80 -3.71
CA ILE A 57 -0.34 3.62 -3.16
C ILE A 57 0.59 4.02 -4.30
N GLY A 58 0.61 5.32 -4.59
CA GLY A 58 1.40 5.88 -5.69
C GLY A 58 2.90 5.81 -5.44
N ASP A 59 3.66 5.91 -6.51
CA ASP A 59 5.11 5.73 -6.47
C ASP A 59 5.81 6.61 -5.44
N ASN A 60 6.92 6.13 -4.92
CA ASN A 60 7.81 6.86 -4.02
C ASN A 60 7.14 7.25 -2.70
N SER A 61 6.16 6.49 -2.26
CA SER A 61 5.47 6.77 -0.99
C SER A 61 6.04 5.93 0.15
N VAL A 62 5.96 6.47 1.35
CA VAL A 62 6.38 5.82 2.58
C VAL A 62 5.19 5.73 3.52
N ILE A 63 4.85 4.51 3.94
CA ILE A 63 3.77 4.24 4.87
C ILE A 63 4.35 3.43 6.02
N GLU A 64 4.27 3.95 7.24
CA GLU A 64 4.88 3.29 8.39
C GLU A 64 4.01 3.46 9.63
N ASN A 65 3.73 2.36 10.31
CA ASN A 65 2.89 2.34 11.52
C ASN A 65 1.51 2.94 11.25
N CYS A 66 0.88 2.52 10.15
CA CYS A 66 -0.42 3.07 9.73
C CYS A 66 -1.43 1.96 9.47
N ILE A 67 -2.70 2.34 9.53
CA ILE A 67 -3.80 1.59 8.94
C ILE A 67 -4.37 2.45 7.84
N VAL A 68 -4.31 1.98 6.61
CA VAL A 68 -4.82 2.71 5.45
C VAL A 68 -6.19 2.16 5.09
N GLU A 69 -7.19 3.04 5.06
CA GLU A 69 -8.58 2.66 4.89
C GLU A 69 -8.85 2.10 3.50
N SER A 70 -9.81 1.18 3.43
CA SER A 70 -10.20 0.56 2.16
C SER A 70 -10.51 1.59 1.09
N ARG A 71 -10.10 1.30 -0.13
CA ARG A 71 -10.36 2.12 -1.33
C ARG A 71 -9.72 3.49 -1.30
N ASP A 72 -8.75 3.69 -0.40
CA ASP A 72 -7.95 4.92 -0.41
C ASP A 72 -7.05 4.95 -1.64
N THR A 73 -6.77 6.16 -2.09
CA THR A 73 -5.77 6.42 -3.11
C THR A 73 -4.74 7.39 -2.54
N ILE A 74 -3.55 6.89 -2.36
CA ILE A 74 -2.43 7.67 -1.83
C ILE A 74 -1.65 8.22 -3.02
N LYS A 75 -1.52 9.53 -3.06
CA LYS A 75 -0.78 10.19 -4.15
C LYS A 75 0.69 9.79 -4.11
N LYS A 76 1.32 9.77 -5.28
CA LYS A 76 2.76 9.56 -5.35
C LYS A 76 3.51 10.56 -4.46
N ASN A 77 4.67 10.18 -4.00
CA ASN A 77 5.55 11.00 -3.16
C ASN A 77 4.93 11.35 -1.80
N SER A 78 4.00 10.53 -1.29
CA SER A 78 3.38 10.75 0.00
C SER A 78 4.18 10.08 1.11
N THR A 79 4.13 10.66 2.30
CA THR A 79 4.73 10.08 3.50
C THR A 79 3.72 10.14 4.63
N PHE A 80 3.35 8.96 5.15
CA PHE A 80 2.47 8.84 6.31
C PHE A 80 3.17 7.97 7.33
N ILE A 81 3.50 8.53 8.47
CA ILE A 81 4.22 7.82 9.51
C ILE A 81 3.49 7.99 10.84
N GLY A 82 3.09 6.87 11.42
CA GLY A 82 2.60 6.80 12.77
C GLY A 82 3.72 6.36 13.72
N GLU A 83 3.38 6.18 14.98
CA GLU A 83 4.31 5.66 15.98
C GLU A 83 3.92 4.23 16.35
N SER A 84 4.88 3.44 16.79
CA SER A 84 4.63 2.03 17.10
C SER A 84 3.59 1.84 18.20
N ASP A 85 3.49 2.79 19.12
CA ASP A 85 2.51 2.77 20.21
C ASP A 85 1.29 3.66 19.92
N LYS A 86 1.26 4.33 18.76
CA LYS A 86 0.15 5.19 18.36
C LYS A 86 0.00 5.10 16.85
N ILE A 87 -0.70 4.07 16.40
CA ILE A 87 -0.92 3.81 14.99
C ILE A 87 -1.71 4.95 14.36
N ARG A 88 -1.26 5.36 13.19
CA ARG A 88 -1.92 6.43 12.43
C ARG A 88 -2.97 5.83 11.48
N ILE A 89 -4.17 6.39 11.52
CA ILE A 89 -5.22 6.03 10.57
C ILE A 89 -5.13 6.98 9.39
N VAL A 90 -5.04 6.42 8.19
CA VAL A 90 -4.93 7.18 6.95
C VAL A 90 -6.24 7.03 6.16
N ILE A 91 -6.85 8.16 5.84
CA ILE A 91 -8.07 8.22 5.04
C ILE A 91 -7.83 9.24 3.92
N GLU A 92 -7.60 8.73 2.70
CA GLU A 92 -7.26 9.56 1.55
C GLU A 92 -8.13 9.16 0.36
N LYS A 93 -9.30 9.77 0.26
CA LYS A 93 -10.28 9.42 -0.77
C LYS A 93 -10.07 10.23 -2.05
N ASN A 94 -8.85 10.20 -2.55
CA ASN A 94 -8.54 10.83 -3.84
C ASN A 94 -9.14 10.02 -4.99
N ASN A 95 -9.43 10.66 -6.08
CA ASN A 95 -9.83 9.97 -7.30
C ASN A 95 -8.56 9.55 -8.06
N ARG A 96 -8.24 8.24 -8.02
CA ARG A 96 -7.00 7.74 -8.59
C ARG A 96 -6.92 7.93 -10.10
N TYR A 97 -8.06 8.01 -10.75
CA TYR A 97 -8.10 8.15 -12.21
C TYR A 97 -7.83 9.59 -12.66
N LEU A 98 -7.80 10.54 -11.74
CA LEU A 98 -7.54 11.94 -12.05
C LEU A 98 -6.15 12.40 -11.60
N LEU A 99 -5.43 11.61 -10.80
CA LEU A 99 -4.17 12.06 -10.19
C LEU A 99 -3.07 12.31 -11.20
N ASP A 100 -3.07 11.57 -12.31
CA ASP A 100 -2.02 11.67 -13.31
C ASP A 100 -2.31 12.71 -14.39
N GLN A 101 -3.35 13.50 -14.24
CA GLN A 101 -3.75 14.52 -15.21
C GLN A 101 -3.30 15.92 -14.84
N SER A 102 -2.61 16.04 -13.75
CA SER A 102 -2.15 17.35 -13.27
C SER A 102 -0.67 17.58 -13.57
#